data_cf767b3d2a3d1bd065c804bccb1abef7
#
_entry.id   cf767b3d2a3d1bd065c804bccb1abef7
#
_cell.length_a   1.000
_cell.length_b   1.000
_cell.length_c   1.000
_cell.angle_alpha   90.00
_cell.angle_beta   90.00
_cell.angle_gamma   90.00
#
_symmetry.space_group_name_H-M   'P 1'
#
loop_
_entity.id
_entity.type
_entity.pdbx_description
1 polymer ?
#
loop_
_entity_poly.entity_id
_entity_poly.type
_entity_poly.pdbx_seq_one_letter_code
_entity_poly.pdbx_strand_id
1 'polypeptide(L)'
;MIKYAANAFLATKITFINEMAMLCEKVGGDIQQVAKGMGLDGRIGNKFLHAGPGYGGSCFPKDTLALARIGQEHASPMRIVETVIDVNEKIKLRMIDKILEMCDDDLNGKKIVVLGVTFKPNTDDMRDAPSLTIVPALVGRGAT
;
A
#
# COMPACT_ATOMS: atom_id res chain seq x y z
N MET A 1 -22.65 3.79 -5.71
CA MET A 1 -21.64 4.83 -6.08
C MET A 1 -20.95 5.47 -4.87
N ILE A 2 -21.66 6.06 -3.90
CA ILE A 2 -21.03 6.78 -2.76
C ILE A 2 -19.94 5.97 -2.06
N LYS A 3 -20.22 4.72 -1.69
CA LYS A 3 -19.24 3.85 -1.03
C LYS A 3 -18.01 3.61 -1.89
N TYR A 4 -18.17 3.31 -3.16
CA TYR A 4 -17.05 3.07 -4.08
C TYR A 4 -16.18 4.31 -4.23
N ALA A 5 -16.80 5.48 -4.44
CA ALA A 5 -16.07 6.74 -4.54
C ALA A 5 -15.31 7.06 -3.25
N ALA A 6 -15.94 6.91 -2.08
CA ALA A 6 -15.28 7.13 -0.78
C ALA A 6 -14.09 6.20 -0.57
N ASN A 7 -14.25 4.88 -0.80
CA ASN A 7 -13.17 3.92 -0.62
C ASN A 7 -12.04 4.11 -1.64
N ALA A 8 -12.34 4.44 -2.88
CA ALA A 8 -11.33 4.76 -3.89
C ALA A 8 -10.55 6.03 -3.52
N PHE A 9 -11.21 7.05 -2.99
CA PHE A 9 -10.53 8.26 -2.53
C PHE A 9 -9.61 7.99 -1.32
N LEU A 10 -10.05 7.18 -0.37
CA LEU A 10 -9.21 6.79 0.77
C LEU A 10 -8.01 5.93 0.33
N ALA A 11 -8.21 5.01 -0.61
CA ALA A 11 -7.12 4.25 -1.22
C ALA A 11 -6.13 5.16 -1.95
N THR A 12 -6.61 6.20 -2.64
CA THR A 12 -5.77 7.23 -3.28
C THR A 12 -4.91 7.95 -2.25
N LYS A 13 -5.44 8.35 -1.10
CA LYS A 13 -4.66 8.99 -0.03
C LYS A 13 -3.52 8.10 0.46
N ILE A 14 -3.80 6.81 0.71
CA ILE A 14 -2.78 5.85 1.15
C ILE A 14 -1.72 5.66 0.07
N THR A 15 -2.12 5.50 -1.18
CA THR A 15 -1.19 5.31 -2.29
C THR A 15 -0.33 6.56 -2.50
N PHE A 16 -0.92 7.74 -2.45
CA PHE A 16 -0.19 9.01 -2.56
C PHE A 16 0.86 9.17 -1.47
N ILE A 17 0.52 8.92 -0.19
CA ILE A 17 1.49 9.07 0.89
C ILE A 17 2.60 8.01 0.81
N ASN A 18 2.32 6.83 0.24
CA ASN A 18 3.33 5.81 -0.03
C ASN A 18 4.30 6.24 -1.13
N GLU A 19 3.82 6.85 -2.22
CA GLU A 19 4.70 7.44 -3.25
C GLU A 19 5.55 8.57 -2.68
N MET A 20 4.96 9.45 -1.86
CA MET A 20 5.71 10.50 -1.15
C MET A 20 6.78 9.91 -0.22
N ALA A 21 6.51 8.78 0.45
CA ALA A 21 7.51 8.10 1.26
C ALA A 21 8.70 7.63 0.42
N MET A 22 8.44 7.06 -0.75
CA MET A 22 9.50 6.64 -1.67
C MET A 22 10.37 7.81 -2.14
N LEU A 23 9.76 8.96 -2.39
CA LEU A 23 10.50 10.16 -2.75
C LEU A 23 11.31 10.69 -1.56
N CYS A 24 10.71 10.77 -0.37
CA CYS A 24 11.39 11.19 0.86
C CYS A 24 12.65 10.36 1.13
N GLU A 25 12.59 9.03 0.97
CA GLU A 25 13.75 8.15 1.11
C GLU A 25 14.92 8.55 0.19
N LYS A 26 14.62 8.98 -1.03
CA LYS A 26 15.64 9.37 -2.02
C LYS A 26 16.24 10.77 -1.81
N VAL A 27 15.46 11.69 -1.25
CA VAL A 27 15.85 13.09 -1.08
C VAL A 27 16.19 13.44 0.38
N GLY A 28 16.17 12.46 1.29
CA GLY A 28 16.44 12.67 2.71
C GLY A 28 15.32 13.38 3.46
N GLY A 29 14.08 13.27 2.97
CA GLY A 29 12.90 13.84 3.61
C GLY A 29 12.32 12.91 4.69
N ASP A 30 11.57 13.48 5.63
CA ASP A 30 10.83 12.74 6.66
C ASP A 30 9.35 12.66 6.29
N ILE A 31 8.90 11.48 5.89
CA ILE A 31 7.50 11.24 5.51
C ILE A 31 6.51 11.48 6.65
N GLN A 32 6.91 11.27 7.91
CA GLN A 32 6.03 11.52 9.05
C GLN A 32 5.77 13.02 9.22
N GLN A 33 6.79 13.86 9.00
CA GLN A 33 6.63 15.31 9.01
C GLN A 33 5.81 15.80 7.83
N VAL A 34 6.01 15.22 6.64
CA VAL A 34 5.20 15.53 5.45
C VAL A 34 3.73 15.19 5.70
N ALA A 35 3.43 13.97 6.17
CA ALA A 35 2.06 13.54 6.48
C ALA A 35 1.41 14.41 7.55
N LYS A 36 2.16 14.77 8.61
CA LYS A 36 1.70 15.67 9.67
C LYS A 36 1.40 17.06 9.11
N GLY A 37 2.32 17.64 8.34
CA GLY A 37 2.14 18.97 7.73
C GLY A 37 0.93 19.04 6.81
N MET A 38 0.79 18.04 5.90
CA MET A 38 -0.38 17.94 5.03
C MET A 38 -1.69 17.79 5.82
N GLY A 39 -1.67 17.00 6.88
CA GLY A 39 -2.84 16.70 7.70
C GLY A 39 -3.36 17.88 8.51
N LEU A 40 -2.57 18.97 8.69
CA LEU A 40 -3.01 20.22 9.31
C LEU A 40 -4.00 21.00 8.43
N ASP A 41 -3.96 20.81 7.12
CA ASP A 41 -4.97 21.41 6.23
C ASP A 41 -6.30 20.67 6.40
N GLY A 42 -7.32 21.36 6.92
CA GLY A 42 -8.65 20.79 7.16
C GLY A 42 -9.33 20.24 5.90
N ARG A 43 -8.91 20.67 4.71
CA ARG A 43 -9.42 20.14 3.42
C ARG A 43 -8.87 18.75 3.12
N ILE A 44 -7.68 18.41 3.65
CA ILE A 44 -7.00 17.11 3.49
C ILE A 44 -7.30 16.21 4.68
N GLY A 45 -7.10 16.72 5.90
CA GLY A 45 -7.23 15.97 7.14
C GLY A 45 -6.12 14.92 7.32
N ASN A 46 -5.87 14.53 8.58
CA ASN A 46 -4.75 13.67 8.96
C ASN A 46 -4.99 12.16 8.77
N LYS A 47 -6.24 11.74 8.51
CA LYS A 47 -6.56 10.32 8.35
C LYS A 47 -6.13 9.78 6.98
N PHE A 48 -5.68 8.52 6.95
CA PHE A 48 -5.22 7.82 5.75
C PHE A 48 -3.96 8.41 5.09
N LEU A 49 -3.10 9.05 5.90
CA LEU A 49 -1.79 9.56 5.50
C LEU A 49 -0.64 8.82 6.18
N HIS A 50 -0.81 7.55 6.54
CA HIS A 50 0.24 6.71 7.10
C HIS A 50 0.87 5.88 5.99
N ALA A 51 2.15 6.13 5.71
CA ALA A 51 2.91 5.31 4.77
C ALA A 51 3.15 3.90 5.33
N GLY A 52 3.10 2.91 4.46
CA GLY A 52 3.25 1.50 4.83
C GLY A 52 3.38 0.59 3.59
N PRO A 53 3.23 -0.72 3.75
CA PRO A 53 3.45 -1.71 2.69
C PRO A 53 2.32 -1.80 1.66
N GLY A 54 1.42 -0.85 1.63
CA GLY A 54 0.22 -0.87 0.80
C GLY A 54 -1.06 -1.17 1.59
N TYR A 55 -2.19 -0.92 0.94
CA TYR A 55 -3.48 -1.28 1.53
C TYR A 55 -3.90 -2.71 1.16
N GLY A 56 -4.72 -3.30 2.01
CA GLY A 56 -5.37 -4.59 1.82
C GLY A 56 -6.77 -4.57 2.43
N GLY A 57 -7.23 -5.73 2.86
CA GLY A 57 -8.55 -5.91 3.47
C GLY A 57 -9.67 -6.14 2.46
N SER A 58 -10.86 -6.33 2.98
CA SER A 58 -12.04 -6.74 2.18
C SER A 58 -12.71 -5.60 1.40
N CYS A 59 -12.40 -4.34 1.71
CA CYS A 59 -13.11 -3.19 1.15
C CYS A 59 -12.32 -2.50 0.04
N PHE A 60 -11.14 -1.97 0.33
CA PHE A 60 -10.41 -1.14 -0.64
C PHE A 60 -10.05 -1.89 -1.93
N PRO A 61 -9.46 -3.09 -1.89
CA PRO A 61 -9.13 -3.80 -3.13
C PRO A 61 -10.36 -4.09 -3.97
N LYS A 62 -11.41 -4.65 -3.35
CA LYS A 62 -12.64 -5.00 -4.05
C LYS A 62 -13.37 -3.79 -4.62
N ASP A 63 -13.50 -2.71 -3.85
CA ASP A 63 -14.31 -1.55 -4.23
C ASP A 63 -13.58 -0.69 -5.28
N THR A 64 -12.23 -0.61 -5.25
CA THR A 64 -11.45 0.06 -6.30
C THR A 64 -11.50 -0.71 -7.61
N LEU A 65 -11.35 -2.03 -7.58
CA LEU A 65 -11.49 -2.89 -8.77
C LEU A 65 -12.89 -2.81 -9.36
N ALA A 66 -13.93 -2.86 -8.52
CA ALA A 66 -15.31 -2.74 -8.98
C ALA A 66 -15.57 -1.36 -9.64
N LEU A 67 -15.06 -0.27 -9.06
CA LEU A 67 -15.22 1.07 -9.63
C LEU A 67 -14.48 1.22 -10.96
N ALA A 68 -13.25 0.71 -11.06
CA ALA A 68 -12.48 0.71 -12.30
C ALA A 68 -13.22 -0.07 -13.41
N ARG A 69 -13.75 -1.25 -13.09
CA ARG A 69 -14.52 -2.08 -14.03
C ARG A 69 -15.80 -1.39 -14.48
N ILE A 70 -16.57 -0.79 -13.57
CA ILE A 70 -17.77 -0.03 -13.93
C ILE A 70 -17.41 1.11 -14.89
N GLY A 71 -16.33 1.82 -14.64
CA GLY A 71 -15.85 2.88 -15.54
C GLY A 71 -15.54 2.36 -16.95
N GLN A 72 -14.86 1.23 -17.06
CA GLN A 72 -14.54 0.59 -18.34
C GLN A 72 -15.81 0.14 -19.08
N GLU A 73 -16.73 -0.53 -18.40
CA GLU A 73 -18.00 -1.01 -18.97
C GLU A 73 -18.88 0.14 -19.51
N HIS A 74 -18.71 1.34 -18.97
CA HIS A 74 -19.49 2.53 -19.39
C HIS A 74 -18.68 3.54 -20.22
N ALA A 75 -17.56 3.11 -20.83
CA ALA A 75 -16.67 3.95 -21.63
C ALA A 75 -16.22 5.25 -20.91
N SER A 76 -16.14 5.20 -19.59
CA SER A 76 -15.68 6.29 -18.71
C SER A 76 -14.59 5.78 -17.76
N PRO A 77 -13.37 5.47 -18.28
CA PRO A 77 -12.32 4.82 -17.50
C PRO A 77 -11.88 5.69 -16.32
N MET A 78 -11.75 5.07 -15.16
CA MET A 78 -11.36 5.70 -13.90
C MET A 78 -9.84 5.71 -13.74
N ARG A 79 -9.14 6.52 -14.55
CA ARG A 79 -7.67 6.51 -14.68
C ARG A 79 -6.93 6.64 -13.36
N ILE A 80 -7.38 7.53 -12.46
CA ILE A 80 -6.75 7.70 -11.14
C ILE A 80 -6.89 6.41 -10.34
N VAL A 81 -8.06 5.78 -10.34
CA VAL A 81 -8.32 4.55 -9.58
C VAL A 81 -7.52 3.38 -10.15
N GLU A 82 -7.44 3.26 -11.48
CA GLU A 82 -6.61 2.25 -12.15
C GLU A 82 -5.13 2.39 -11.76
N THR A 83 -4.62 3.63 -11.74
CA THR A 83 -3.25 3.93 -11.29
C THR A 83 -3.05 3.59 -9.82
N VAL A 84 -4.00 3.93 -8.96
CA VAL A 84 -3.94 3.61 -7.51
C VAL A 84 -3.83 2.11 -7.27
N ILE A 85 -4.59 1.30 -8.01
CA ILE A 85 -4.52 -0.17 -7.93
C ILE A 85 -3.11 -0.66 -8.32
N ASP A 86 -2.61 -0.23 -9.48
CA ASP A 86 -1.28 -0.63 -9.98
C ASP A 86 -0.15 -0.22 -9.03
N VAL A 87 -0.16 1.02 -8.56
CA VAL A 87 0.87 1.52 -7.63
C VAL A 87 0.82 0.78 -6.29
N ASN A 88 -0.37 0.46 -5.77
CA ASN A 88 -0.50 -0.32 -4.53
C ASN A 88 0.17 -1.70 -4.63
N GLU A 89 0.01 -2.40 -5.74
CA GLU A 89 0.66 -3.70 -5.95
C GLU A 89 2.19 -3.54 -6.06
N LYS A 90 2.68 -2.50 -6.74
CA LYS A 90 4.12 -2.19 -6.82
C LYS A 90 4.71 -1.85 -5.45
N ILE A 91 3.97 -1.20 -4.57
CA ILE A 91 4.42 -0.88 -3.21
C ILE A 91 4.62 -2.16 -2.39
N LYS A 92 3.75 -3.17 -2.51
CA LYS A 92 3.93 -4.47 -1.84
C LYS A 92 5.23 -5.14 -2.29
N LEU A 93 5.51 -5.14 -3.60
CA LEU A 93 6.73 -5.72 -4.16
C LEU A 93 7.98 -4.95 -3.72
N ARG A 94 7.91 -3.62 -3.66
CA ARG A 94 9.02 -2.79 -3.17
C ARG A 94 9.47 -3.13 -1.75
N MET A 95 8.58 -3.61 -0.89
CA MET A 95 8.99 -4.06 0.45
C MET A 95 9.98 -5.23 0.37
N ILE A 96 9.82 -6.09 -0.63
CA ILE A 96 10.73 -7.21 -0.87
C ILE A 96 12.10 -6.68 -1.29
N ASP A 97 12.14 -5.71 -2.21
CA ASP A 97 13.39 -5.10 -2.68
C ASP A 97 14.14 -4.41 -1.52
N LYS A 98 13.41 -3.68 -0.66
CA LYS A 98 14.00 -3.06 0.54
C LYS A 98 14.60 -4.08 1.51
N ILE A 99 13.95 -5.21 1.71
CA ILE A 99 14.46 -6.27 2.58
C ILE A 99 15.70 -6.93 1.95
N LEU A 100 15.68 -7.16 0.64
CA LEU A 100 16.84 -7.67 -0.10
C LEU A 100 18.02 -6.73 0.06
N GLU A 101 17.86 -5.44 -0.20
CA GLU A 101 18.91 -4.42 -0.05
C GLU A 101 19.50 -4.41 1.38
N MET A 102 18.65 -4.54 2.41
CA MET A 102 19.10 -4.63 3.81
C MET A 102 19.85 -5.93 4.13
N CYS A 103 19.74 -6.94 3.28
CA CYS A 103 20.37 -8.26 3.43
C CYS A 103 21.50 -8.51 2.41
N ASP A 104 22.03 -7.46 1.78
CA ASP A 104 23.07 -7.56 0.75
C ASP A 104 22.66 -8.43 -0.46
N ASP A 105 21.38 -8.33 -0.85
CA ASP A 105 20.73 -9.07 -1.94
C ASP A 105 20.72 -10.61 -1.79
N ASP A 106 21.02 -11.13 -0.58
CA ASP A 106 21.00 -12.55 -0.29
C ASP A 106 20.15 -12.87 0.95
N LEU A 107 19.08 -13.63 0.74
CA LEU A 107 18.18 -14.10 1.80
C LEU A 107 18.40 -15.55 2.22
N ASN A 108 19.33 -16.28 1.60
CA ASN A 108 19.58 -17.70 1.92
C ASN A 108 19.93 -17.88 3.40
N GLY A 109 19.10 -18.63 4.12
CA GLY A 109 19.27 -18.93 5.54
C GLY A 109 19.09 -17.71 6.47
N LYS A 110 18.73 -16.55 5.96
CA LYS A 110 18.41 -15.39 6.80
C LYS A 110 17.08 -15.60 7.51
N LYS A 111 17.07 -15.39 8.81
CA LYS A 111 15.84 -15.45 9.62
C LYS A 111 15.18 -14.08 9.63
N ILE A 112 13.95 -14.01 9.10
CA ILE A 112 13.15 -12.78 9.05
C ILE A 112 11.92 -12.95 9.93
N VAL A 113 11.78 -12.08 10.92
CA VAL A 113 10.63 -12.09 11.82
C VAL A 113 9.61 -11.06 11.34
N VAL A 114 8.40 -11.53 11.04
CA VAL A 114 7.28 -10.67 10.63
C VAL A 114 6.36 -10.41 11.82
N LEU A 115 6.26 -9.13 12.23
CA LEU A 115 5.42 -8.72 13.35
C LEU A 115 4.01 -8.34 12.87
N GLY A 116 3.12 -9.32 12.83
CA GLY A 116 1.75 -9.18 12.35
C GLY A 116 1.61 -9.45 10.86
N VAL A 117 0.50 -10.08 10.49
CA VAL A 117 0.23 -10.53 9.10
C VAL A 117 -1.12 -10.06 8.56
N THR A 118 -1.94 -9.43 9.40
CA THR A 118 -3.26 -8.92 9.01
C THR A 118 -3.17 -7.56 8.31
N PHE A 119 -4.23 -7.17 7.58
CA PHE A 119 -4.21 -5.93 6.80
C PHE A 119 -4.22 -4.65 7.65
N LYS A 120 -4.59 -4.74 8.92
CA LYS A 120 -4.59 -3.63 9.90
C LYS A 120 -4.56 -4.18 11.33
N PRO A 121 -4.24 -3.36 12.36
CA PRO A 121 -4.32 -3.78 13.75
C PRO A 121 -5.76 -4.12 14.21
N ASN A 122 -5.84 -4.91 15.29
CA ASN A 122 -7.10 -5.29 15.96
C ASN A 122 -8.09 -6.07 15.06
N THR A 123 -7.59 -6.97 14.22
CA THR A 123 -8.38 -7.88 13.39
C THR A 123 -7.61 -9.16 13.09
N ASP A 124 -8.32 -10.22 12.76
CA ASP A 124 -7.78 -11.47 12.20
C ASP A 124 -7.89 -11.54 10.67
N ASP A 125 -8.39 -10.47 10.03
CA ASP A 125 -8.63 -10.41 8.58
C ASP A 125 -7.32 -10.28 7.81
N MET A 126 -7.03 -11.29 6.98
CA MET A 126 -5.85 -11.34 6.11
C MET A 126 -6.18 -11.11 4.63
N ARG A 127 -7.44 -10.84 4.26
CA ARG A 127 -7.84 -10.68 2.86
C ARG A 127 -7.04 -9.56 2.20
N ASP A 128 -6.38 -9.87 1.10
CA ASP A 128 -5.51 -8.93 0.35
C ASP A 128 -4.45 -8.21 1.22
N ALA A 129 -4.10 -8.79 2.38
CA ALA A 129 -3.08 -8.22 3.24
C ALA A 129 -1.72 -8.22 2.50
N PRO A 130 -0.90 -7.15 2.65
CA PRO A 130 0.43 -7.08 2.03
C PRO A 130 1.33 -8.27 2.39
N SER A 131 1.16 -8.86 3.57
CA SER A 131 1.88 -10.05 4.02
C SER A 131 1.70 -11.26 3.09
N LEU A 132 0.54 -11.40 2.44
CA LEU A 132 0.26 -12.48 1.49
C LEU A 132 1.10 -12.39 0.22
N THR A 133 1.62 -11.22 -0.10
CA THR A 133 2.57 -11.00 -1.21
C THR A 133 4.01 -11.08 -0.70
N ILE A 134 4.30 -10.41 0.40
CA ILE A 134 5.66 -10.20 0.91
C ILE A 134 6.24 -11.51 1.46
N VAL A 135 5.54 -12.17 2.38
CA VAL A 135 6.07 -13.35 3.08
C VAL A 135 6.41 -14.50 2.12
N PRO A 136 5.49 -14.94 1.22
CA PRO A 136 5.85 -16.01 0.27
C PRO A 136 7.01 -15.63 -0.65
N ALA A 137 7.13 -14.36 -1.03
CA ALA A 137 8.21 -13.90 -1.88
C ALA A 137 9.59 -13.94 -1.16
N LEU A 138 9.63 -13.66 0.13
CA LEU A 138 10.85 -13.76 0.94
C LEU A 138 11.25 -15.23 1.15
N VAL A 139 10.28 -16.09 1.48
CA VAL A 139 10.51 -17.54 1.63
C VAL A 139 10.99 -18.15 0.30
N GLY A 140 10.38 -17.79 -0.82
CA GLY A 140 10.80 -18.22 -2.15
C GLY A 140 12.23 -17.80 -2.55
N ARG A 141 12.82 -16.81 -1.82
CA ARG A 141 14.20 -16.36 -1.96
C ARG A 141 15.15 -16.94 -0.90
N GLY A 142 14.71 -17.92 -0.11
CA GLY A 142 15.53 -18.65 0.84
C GLY A 142 15.51 -18.10 2.27
N ALA A 143 14.68 -17.10 2.59
CA ALA A 143 14.47 -16.67 3.97
C ALA A 143 13.75 -17.74 4.81
N THR A 144 14.01 -17.75 6.11
CA THR A 144 13.39 -18.65 7.10
C THR A 144 12.73 -17.88 8.23
#